data_716b203bef2f5f641e1cfde95b6396c4
#
_entry.id   716b203bef2f5f641e1cfde95b6396c4
#
_cell.length_a   1.000
_cell.length_b   1.000
_cell.length_c   1.000
_cell.angle_alpha   90.00
_cell.angle_beta   90.00
_cell.angle_gamma   90.00
#
_symmetry.space_group_name_H-M   'P 1'
#
loop_
_entity.id
_entity.type
_entity.pdbx_description
1 polymer ?
#
loop_
_entity_poly.entity_id
_entity_poly.type
_entity_poly.pdbx_seq_one_letter_code
_entity_poly.pdbx_strand_id
1 'polypeptide(L)'
;AGAIEQQIHQKFLSSREQIMKELESQLYNPNAPSMAELPEDQKAYMQYIYSYLSDSTVGIIQRDKIDSSSPEAENWRNETISLRDYLYSGISNNWIDTTKLDIQSRYSNADDVFTALLDDCFRDLEQDPAFEKLIYQYLINNNVVTGRELCMALYSQNVLAYDENEVNLLRVSGEEYAYQFLMNKIRNIEITPAQLALDPCTASCVVTSAKTGE
;
A
#
# COMPACT_ATOMS: atom_id res chain seq x y z
N ALA A 1 2.33 25.21 -4.44
CA ALA A 1 3.02 24.23 -3.59
C ALA A 1 4.35 24.81 -3.11
N GLY A 2 4.66 24.67 -1.82
CA GLY A 2 5.94 25.10 -1.25
C GLY A 2 7.09 24.22 -1.75
N ALA A 3 8.33 24.71 -1.59
CA ALA A 3 9.52 23.95 -2.04
C ALA A 3 9.62 22.56 -1.37
N ILE A 4 9.23 22.45 -0.10
CA ILE A 4 9.26 21.17 0.63
C ILE A 4 8.25 20.16 0.08
N GLU A 5 7.06 20.62 -0.28
CA GLU A 5 6.02 19.75 -0.88
C GLU A 5 6.46 19.22 -2.24
N GLN A 6 7.08 20.07 -3.06
CA GLN A 6 7.67 19.68 -4.33
C GLN A 6 8.78 18.63 -4.14
N GLN A 7 9.62 18.81 -3.13
CA GLN A 7 10.69 17.87 -2.81
C GLN A 7 10.11 16.49 -2.37
N ILE A 8 9.13 16.47 -1.48
CA ILE A 8 8.45 15.24 -1.06
C ILE A 8 7.78 14.59 -2.25
N HIS A 9 7.10 15.35 -3.09
CA HIS A 9 6.43 14.81 -4.29
C HIS A 9 7.42 14.20 -5.28
N GLN A 10 8.59 14.81 -5.50
CA GLN A 10 9.63 14.25 -6.36
C GLN A 10 10.19 12.92 -5.78
N LYS A 11 10.40 12.84 -4.47
CA LYS A 11 10.80 11.61 -3.79
C LYS A 11 9.74 10.51 -4.00
N PHE A 12 8.46 10.86 -3.85
CA PHE A 12 7.35 9.94 -4.08
C PHE A 12 7.35 9.43 -5.53
N LEU A 13 7.39 10.31 -6.53
CA LEU A 13 7.36 9.90 -7.94
C LEU A 13 8.52 8.97 -8.29
N SER A 14 9.74 9.29 -7.86
CA SER A 14 10.93 8.46 -8.10
C SER A 14 10.80 7.09 -7.44
N SER A 15 10.32 7.05 -6.18
CA SER A 15 10.14 5.81 -5.45
C SER A 15 9.02 4.98 -6.03
N ARG A 16 7.89 5.59 -6.42
CA ARG A 16 6.77 4.91 -7.07
C ARG A 16 7.22 4.23 -8.37
N GLU A 17 7.95 4.95 -9.22
CA GLU A 17 8.47 4.38 -10.47
C GLU A 17 9.39 3.17 -10.20
N GLN A 18 10.25 3.26 -9.20
CA GLN A 18 11.14 2.15 -8.83
C GLN A 18 10.33 0.96 -8.28
N ILE A 19 9.39 1.21 -7.35
CA ILE A 19 8.53 0.17 -6.77
C ILE A 19 7.73 -0.55 -7.87
N MET A 20 7.10 0.20 -8.78
CA MET A 20 6.33 -0.38 -9.88
C MET A 20 7.20 -1.28 -10.77
N LYS A 21 8.41 -0.85 -11.13
CA LYS A 21 9.36 -1.66 -11.90
C LYS A 21 9.81 -2.93 -11.16
N GLU A 22 10.03 -2.83 -9.85
CA GLU A 22 10.40 -3.98 -9.01
C GLU A 22 9.26 -4.99 -8.92
N LEU A 23 8.03 -4.53 -8.70
CA LEU A 23 6.84 -5.37 -8.65
C LEU A 23 6.58 -6.06 -10.00
N GLU A 24 6.66 -5.30 -11.09
CA GLU A 24 6.54 -5.83 -12.45
C GLU A 24 7.62 -6.90 -12.71
N SER A 25 8.87 -6.60 -12.42
CA SER A 25 9.98 -7.53 -12.57
C SER A 25 9.77 -8.83 -11.77
N GLN A 26 9.27 -8.75 -10.55
CA GLN A 26 8.98 -9.93 -9.73
C GLN A 26 7.81 -10.74 -10.28
N LEU A 27 6.73 -10.09 -10.70
CA LEU A 27 5.54 -10.77 -11.22
C LEU A 27 5.78 -11.43 -12.58
N TYR A 28 6.70 -10.91 -13.40
CA TYR A 28 7.12 -11.58 -14.64
C TYR A 28 8.23 -12.62 -14.46
N ASN A 29 8.87 -12.69 -13.26
CA ASN A 29 9.95 -13.64 -13.02
C ASN A 29 9.41 -15.05 -12.71
N PRO A 30 9.70 -16.08 -13.53
CA PRO A 30 9.28 -17.45 -13.23
C PRO A 30 9.87 -18.03 -11.94
N ASN A 31 10.97 -17.44 -11.45
CA ASN A 31 11.63 -17.82 -10.21
C ASN A 31 11.40 -16.75 -9.12
N ALA A 32 10.22 -16.13 -9.10
CA ALA A 32 9.89 -15.16 -8.08
C ALA A 32 9.97 -15.78 -6.67
N PRO A 33 10.47 -15.04 -5.67
CA PRO A 33 10.52 -15.53 -4.31
C PRO A 33 9.10 -15.74 -3.77
N SER A 34 8.96 -16.67 -2.83
CA SER A 34 7.70 -16.84 -2.08
C SER A 34 7.40 -15.62 -1.23
N MET A 35 6.14 -15.46 -0.82
CA MET A 35 5.71 -14.32 0.00
C MET A 35 6.50 -14.23 1.32
N ALA A 36 6.89 -15.37 1.92
CA ALA A 36 7.67 -15.42 3.15
C ALA A 36 9.12 -14.91 2.98
N GLU A 37 9.67 -14.96 1.77
CA GLU A 37 11.04 -14.55 1.47
C GLU A 37 11.15 -13.04 1.11
N LEU A 38 10.00 -12.37 0.91
CA LEU A 38 9.98 -10.96 0.55
C LEU A 38 10.27 -10.05 1.75
N PRO A 39 10.97 -8.92 1.56
CA PRO A 39 10.98 -7.83 2.52
C PRO A 39 9.55 -7.35 2.85
N GLU A 40 9.36 -6.81 4.05
CA GLU A 40 8.06 -6.40 4.58
C GLU A 40 7.27 -5.47 3.65
N ASP A 41 7.94 -4.47 3.09
CA ASP A 41 7.34 -3.51 2.16
C ASP A 41 6.91 -4.18 0.84
N GLN A 42 7.77 -4.98 0.24
CA GLN A 42 7.45 -5.71 -0.98
C GLN A 42 6.32 -6.73 -0.76
N LYS A 43 6.34 -7.42 0.38
CA LYS A 43 5.26 -8.31 0.79
C LYS A 43 3.93 -7.56 0.90
N ALA A 44 3.93 -6.38 1.51
CA ALA A 44 2.73 -5.56 1.64
C ALA A 44 2.19 -5.10 0.28
N TYR A 45 3.05 -4.73 -0.66
CA TYR A 45 2.62 -4.41 -2.02
C TYR A 45 2.01 -5.62 -2.74
N MET A 46 2.61 -6.80 -2.62
CA MET A 46 2.07 -8.02 -3.21
C MET A 46 0.72 -8.42 -2.58
N GLN A 47 0.58 -8.28 -1.26
CA GLN A 47 -0.69 -8.51 -0.56
C GLN A 47 -1.76 -7.50 -0.99
N TYR A 48 -1.36 -6.24 -1.23
CA TYR A 48 -2.26 -5.23 -1.76
C TYR A 48 -2.76 -5.60 -3.15
N ILE A 49 -1.89 -6.01 -4.07
CA ILE A 49 -2.25 -6.46 -5.42
C ILE A 49 -3.25 -7.63 -5.34
N TYR A 50 -2.98 -8.63 -4.51
CA TYR A 50 -3.91 -9.73 -4.29
C TYR A 50 -5.28 -9.26 -3.78
N SER A 51 -5.28 -8.37 -2.80
CA SER A 51 -6.51 -7.81 -2.21
C SER A 51 -7.31 -7.02 -3.24
N TYR A 52 -6.64 -6.20 -4.02
CA TYR A 52 -7.24 -5.43 -5.13
C TYR A 52 -7.90 -6.36 -6.16
N LEU A 53 -7.17 -7.34 -6.69
CA LEU A 53 -7.68 -8.29 -7.68
C LEU A 53 -8.85 -9.14 -7.16
N SER A 54 -8.91 -9.38 -5.85
CA SER A 54 -9.95 -10.17 -5.18
C SER A 54 -11.06 -9.34 -4.54
N ASP A 55 -11.00 -8.01 -4.65
CA ASP A 55 -12.11 -7.13 -4.21
C ASP A 55 -13.37 -7.40 -5.04
N SER A 56 -14.53 -7.38 -4.40
CA SER A 56 -15.80 -7.71 -5.05
C SER A 56 -16.18 -6.75 -6.18
N THR A 57 -15.67 -5.52 -6.17
CA THR A 57 -15.92 -4.52 -7.22
C THR A 57 -15.03 -4.76 -8.44
N VAL A 58 -13.82 -5.23 -8.26
CA VAL A 58 -12.88 -5.66 -9.31
C VAL A 58 -13.21 -7.08 -9.74
N GLY A 59 -13.20 -8.03 -8.80
CA GLY A 59 -13.66 -9.40 -8.96
C GLY A 59 -12.95 -10.19 -10.07
N ILE A 60 -11.66 -9.91 -10.26
CA ILE A 60 -10.82 -10.70 -11.20
C ILE A 60 -10.51 -12.05 -10.57
N ILE A 61 -10.11 -12.08 -9.27
CA ILE A 61 -9.98 -13.32 -8.52
C ILE A 61 -11.36 -13.70 -7.95
N GLN A 62 -11.92 -14.79 -8.43
CA GLN A 62 -13.21 -15.33 -7.98
C GLN A 62 -12.99 -16.23 -6.76
N ARG A 63 -13.04 -15.64 -5.56
CA ARG A 63 -12.75 -16.33 -4.29
C ARG A 63 -13.64 -17.54 -4.04
N ASP A 64 -14.89 -17.51 -4.50
CA ASP A 64 -15.87 -18.58 -4.42
C ASP A 64 -15.50 -19.82 -5.25
N LYS A 65 -14.64 -19.67 -6.24
CA LYS A 65 -14.12 -20.77 -7.06
C LYS A 65 -12.84 -21.39 -6.53
N ILE A 66 -12.23 -20.79 -5.53
CA ILE A 66 -10.99 -21.30 -4.95
C ILE A 66 -11.33 -22.46 -3.99
N ASP A 67 -10.86 -23.66 -4.30
CA ASP A 67 -10.88 -24.75 -3.34
C ASP A 67 -9.89 -24.45 -2.20
N SER A 68 -10.43 -24.18 -1.02
CA SER A 68 -9.65 -23.84 0.16
C SER A 68 -8.74 -24.98 0.64
N SER A 69 -8.97 -26.22 0.18
CA SER A 69 -8.14 -27.41 0.47
C SER A 69 -7.10 -27.68 -0.62
N SER A 70 -7.08 -26.91 -1.70
CA SER A 70 -6.07 -27.05 -2.75
C SER A 70 -4.66 -26.73 -2.24
N PRO A 71 -3.62 -27.38 -2.80
CA PRO A 71 -2.23 -27.07 -2.45
C PRO A 71 -1.87 -25.59 -2.65
N GLU A 72 -2.39 -24.96 -3.70
CA GLU A 72 -2.14 -23.56 -4.01
C GLU A 72 -2.76 -22.64 -2.94
N ALA A 73 -3.98 -22.90 -2.50
CA ALA A 73 -4.64 -22.14 -1.45
C ALA A 73 -3.95 -22.33 -0.09
N GLU A 74 -3.44 -23.53 0.19
CA GLU A 74 -2.66 -23.80 1.39
C GLU A 74 -1.31 -23.08 1.36
N ASN A 75 -0.59 -23.17 0.23
CA ASN A 75 0.70 -22.51 0.05
C ASN A 75 0.56 -20.98 0.12
N TRP A 76 -0.54 -20.42 -0.39
CA TRP A 76 -0.82 -18.98 -0.27
C TRP A 76 -1.03 -18.56 1.19
N ARG A 77 -1.83 -19.31 1.96
CA ARG A 77 -2.03 -19.04 3.39
C ARG A 77 -0.76 -19.17 4.22
N ASN A 78 0.10 -20.11 3.84
CA ASN A 78 1.38 -20.34 4.51
C ASN A 78 2.51 -19.48 3.95
N GLU A 79 2.22 -18.61 2.96
CA GLU A 79 3.18 -17.72 2.31
C GLU A 79 4.36 -18.44 1.62
N THR A 80 4.18 -19.71 1.27
CA THR A 80 5.21 -20.57 0.64
C THR A 80 5.16 -20.56 -0.89
N ILE A 81 4.29 -19.76 -1.48
CA ILE A 81 4.17 -19.53 -2.92
C ILE A 81 4.36 -18.05 -3.24
N SER A 82 4.87 -17.73 -4.42
CA SER A 82 4.89 -16.36 -4.92
C SER A 82 3.50 -15.90 -5.35
N LEU A 83 3.24 -14.58 -5.33
CA LEU A 83 2.00 -14.05 -5.92
C LEU A 83 1.91 -14.40 -7.41
N ARG A 84 3.04 -14.35 -8.13
CA ARG A 84 3.11 -14.74 -9.55
C ARG A 84 2.56 -16.14 -9.76
N ASP A 85 3.09 -17.13 -9.03
CA ASP A 85 2.71 -18.54 -9.23
C ASP A 85 1.28 -18.81 -8.76
N TYR A 86 0.85 -18.12 -7.72
CA TYR A 86 -0.53 -18.18 -7.26
C TYR A 86 -1.52 -17.67 -8.32
N LEU A 87 -1.24 -16.50 -8.93
CA LEU A 87 -2.08 -15.95 -10.00
C LEU A 87 -2.05 -16.83 -11.26
N TYR A 88 -0.88 -17.36 -11.63
CA TYR A 88 -0.74 -18.25 -12.77
C TYR A 88 -1.52 -19.55 -12.58
N SER A 89 -1.47 -20.12 -11.37
CA SER A 89 -2.30 -21.27 -10.99
C SER A 89 -3.80 -20.94 -11.07
N GLY A 90 -4.17 -19.70 -10.73
CA GLY A 90 -5.53 -19.21 -10.84
C GLY A 90 -6.09 -19.22 -12.26
N ILE A 91 -5.26 -18.95 -13.25
CA ILE A 91 -5.63 -19.08 -14.66
C ILE A 91 -5.87 -20.54 -15.01
N SER A 92 -4.96 -21.43 -14.62
CA SER A 92 -5.04 -22.87 -14.92
C SER A 92 -6.24 -23.54 -14.23
N ASN A 93 -6.59 -23.09 -13.04
CA ASN A 93 -7.70 -23.61 -12.21
C ASN A 93 -9.04 -22.87 -12.44
N ASN A 94 -9.11 -21.93 -13.37
CA ASN A 94 -10.30 -21.16 -13.72
C ASN A 94 -10.93 -20.34 -12.57
N TRP A 95 -10.11 -19.83 -11.65
CA TRP A 95 -10.55 -18.89 -10.63
C TRP A 95 -10.23 -17.41 -10.98
N ILE A 96 -9.55 -17.18 -12.11
CA ILE A 96 -9.39 -15.85 -12.69
C ILE A 96 -10.51 -15.61 -13.70
N ASP A 97 -11.24 -14.51 -13.55
CA ASP A 97 -12.28 -14.09 -14.48
C ASP A 97 -11.66 -13.38 -15.69
N THR A 98 -11.36 -14.16 -16.73
CA THR A 98 -10.74 -13.64 -17.96
C THR A 98 -11.68 -12.74 -18.78
N THR A 99 -12.98 -12.74 -18.48
CA THR A 99 -13.94 -11.86 -19.19
C THR A 99 -13.79 -10.39 -18.82
N LYS A 100 -13.10 -10.11 -17.72
CA LYS A 100 -12.81 -8.76 -17.23
C LYS A 100 -11.48 -8.19 -17.72
N LEU A 101 -10.68 -9.00 -18.41
CA LEU A 101 -9.38 -8.61 -18.93
C LEU A 101 -9.48 -8.15 -20.39
N ASP A 102 -8.66 -7.17 -20.76
CA ASP A 102 -8.55 -6.70 -22.14
C ASP A 102 -7.73 -7.69 -23.01
N ILE A 103 -8.35 -8.84 -23.31
CA ILE A 103 -7.73 -9.89 -24.11
C ILE A 103 -8.15 -9.75 -25.54
N GLN A 104 -7.22 -9.43 -26.43
CA GLN A 104 -7.46 -9.14 -27.84
C GLN A 104 -7.74 -10.37 -28.73
N SER A 105 -7.56 -11.59 -28.21
CA SER A 105 -7.72 -12.83 -28.98
C SER A 105 -8.55 -13.88 -28.25
N ARG A 106 -9.45 -14.54 -28.99
CA ARG A 106 -10.22 -15.68 -28.47
C ARG A 106 -9.39 -16.97 -28.28
N TYR A 107 -8.15 -16.98 -28.76
CA TYR A 107 -7.23 -18.13 -28.68
C TYR A 107 -5.99 -17.78 -27.86
N SER A 108 -6.17 -17.04 -26.76
CA SER A 108 -5.09 -16.68 -25.88
C SER A 108 -4.64 -17.90 -25.06
N ASN A 109 -3.33 -18.10 -24.96
CA ASN A 109 -2.76 -19.08 -24.06
C ASN A 109 -2.66 -18.53 -22.63
N ALA A 110 -2.21 -19.34 -21.67
CA ALA A 110 -2.11 -18.91 -20.27
C ALA A 110 -1.15 -17.71 -20.06
N ASP A 111 -0.08 -17.63 -20.86
CA ASP A 111 0.89 -16.53 -20.78
C ASP A 111 0.28 -15.22 -21.29
N ASP A 112 -0.52 -15.27 -22.37
CA ASP A 112 -1.23 -14.10 -22.88
C ASP A 112 -2.24 -13.58 -21.86
N VAL A 113 -2.99 -14.48 -21.21
CA VAL A 113 -3.95 -14.15 -20.16
C VAL A 113 -3.23 -13.55 -18.96
N PHE A 114 -2.11 -14.12 -18.55
CA PHE A 114 -1.31 -13.63 -17.43
C PHE A 114 -0.74 -12.24 -17.71
N THR A 115 -0.23 -12.02 -18.93
CA THR A 115 0.25 -10.70 -19.35
C THR A 115 -0.88 -9.66 -19.31
N ALA A 116 -2.04 -9.97 -19.88
CA ALA A 116 -3.19 -9.06 -19.84
C ALA A 116 -3.65 -8.74 -18.39
N LEU A 117 -3.64 -9.75 -17.52
CA LEU A 117 -3.94 -9.58 -16.09
C LEU A 117 -2.99 -8.57 -15.44
N LEU A 118 -1.68 -8.71 -15.68
CA LEU A 118 -0.68 -7.81 -15.09
C LEU A 118 -0.76 -6.41 -15.68
N ASP A 119 -0.91 -6.27 -17.00
CA ASP A 119 -1.02 -4.98 -17.66
C ASP A 119 -2.24 -4.20 -17.17
N ASP A 120 -3.39 -4.85 -17.02
CA ASP A 120 -4.59 -4.24 -16.47
C ASP A 120 -4.39 -3.84 -15.00
N CYS A 121 -3.81 -4.74 -14.19
CA CYS A 121 -3.55 -4.49 -12.77
C CYS A 121 -2.61 -3.28 -12.60
N PHE A 122 -1.48 -3.23 -13.28
CA PHE A 122 -0.51 -2.13 -13.15
C PHE A 122 -1.08 -0.80 -13.63
N ARG A 123 -1.85 -0.80 -14.73
CA ARG A 123 -2.54 0.41 -15.20
C ARG A 123 -3.48 0.99 -14.13
N ASP A 124 -4.22 0.12 -13.44
CA ASP A 124 -5.15 0.54 -12.42
C ASP A 124 -4.42 1.01 -11.14
N LEU A 125 -3.35 0.31 -10.73
CA LEU A 125 -2.50 0.70 -9.58
C LEU A 125 -1.84 2.07 -9.77
N GLU A 126 -1.51 2.46 -11.01
CA GLU A 126 -0.95 3.79 -11.29
C GLU A 126 -1.87 4.94 -10.90
N GLN A 127 -3.17 4.70 -10.81
CA GLN A 127 -4.20 5.70 -10.51
C GLN A 127 -4.93 5.42 -9.19
N ASP A 128 -4.48 4.41 -8.42
CA ASP A 128 -5.15 4.00 -7.20
C ASP A 128 -4.65 4.80 -5.97
N PRO A 129 -5.48 5.68 -5.38
CA PRO A 129 -5.09 6.49 -4.22
C PRO A 129 -4.73 5.64 -2.98
N ALA A 130 -5.32 4.44 -2.84
CA ALA A 130 -5.01 3.58 -1.70
C ALA A 130 -3.63 2.93 -1.86
N PHE A 131 -3.23 2.59 -3.09
CA PHE A 131 -1.89 2.13 -3.37
C PHE A 131 -0.86 3.26 -3.20
N GLU A 132 -1.17 4.49 -3.65
CA GLU A 132 -0.33 5.67 -3.39
C GLU A 132 -0.12 5.90 -1.89
N LYS A 133 -1.19 5.80 -1.08
CA LYS A 133 -1.10 5.90 0.38
C LYS A 133 -0.16 4.85 0.97
N LEU A 134 -0.24 3.61 0.50
CA LEU A 134 0.65 2.54 0.93
C LEU A 134 2.12 2.84 0.62
N ILE A 135 2.42 3.39 -0.56
CA ILE A 135 3.77 3.83 -0.92
C ILE A 135 4.24 4.93 0.05
N TYR A 136 3.44 5.97 0.29
CA TYR A 136 3.79 7.04 1.23
C TYR A 136 4.09 6.51 2.63
N GLN A 137 3.30 5.57 3.13
CA GLN A 137 3.50 4.94 4.42
C GLN A 137 4.89 4.30 4.53
N TYR A 138 5.32 3.57 3.49
CA TYR A 138 6.64 2.94 3.48
C TYR A 138 7.77 3.94 3.27
N LEU A 139 7.57 5.02 2.51
CA LEU A 139 8.55 6.09 2.39
C LEU A 139 8.83 6.78 3.72
N ILE A 140 7.81 6.95 4.56
CA ILE A 140 7.95 7.49 5.91
C ILE A 140 8.65 6.48 6.81
N ASN A 141 8.22 5.22 6.81
CA ASN A 141 8.79 4.18 7.65
C ASN A 141 10.26 3.90 7.35
N ASN A 142 10.67 4.04 6.09
CA ASN A 142 12.06 3.86 5.65
C ASN A 142 12.88 5.17 5.65
N ASN A 143 12.35 6.25 6.24
CA ASN A 143 12.99 7.58 6.30
C ASN A 143 13.39 8.16 4.93
N VAL A 144 12.77 7.75 3.83
CA VAL A 144 12.91 8.39 2.52
C VAL A 144 12.27 9.78 2.58
N VAL A 145 11.09 9.86 3.18
CA VAL A 145 10.49 11.10 3.66
C VAL A 145 10.70 11.18 5.15
N THR A 146 11.48 12.15 5.60
CA THR A 146 11.86 12.27 7.01
C THR A 146 10.75 12.90 7.86
N GLY A 147 10.77 12.64 9.16
CA GLY A 147 9.83 13.28 10.10
C GLY A 147 9.89 14.79 10.07
N ARG A 148 11.10 15.35 9.87
CA ARG A 148 11.30 16.80 9.69
C ARG A 148 10.62 17.34 8.44
N GLU A 149 10.77 16.67 7.31
CA GLU A 149 10.11 17.07 6.06
C GLU A 149 8.59 17.04 6.21
N LEU A 150 8.04 16.03 6.89
CA LEU A 150 6.61 15.97 7.21
C LEU A 150 6.17 17.16 8.08
N CYS A 151 6.88 17.46 9.17
CA CYS A 151 6.56 18.61 10.02
C CYS A 151 6.57 19.92 9.23
N MET A 152 7.56 20.11 8.37
CA MET A 152 7.66 21.32 7.54
C MET A 152 6.53 21.39 6.50
N ALA A 153 6.11 20.26 5.95
CA ALA A 153 4.97 20.20 5.03
C ALA A 153 3.65 20.57 5.73
N LEU A 154 3.42 20.09 6.96
CA LEU A 154 2.23 20.44 7.75
C LEU A 154 2.12 21.96 8.01
N TYR A 155 3.25 22.63 8.27
CA TYR A 155 3.26 24.08 8.37
C TYR A 155 3.02 24.78 7.02
N SER A 156 3.65 24.29 5.94
CA SER A 156 3.49 24.83 4.60
C SER A 156 2.05 24.74 4.09
N GLN A 157 1.33 23.67 4.48
CA GLN A 157 -0.08 23.44 4.14
C GLN A 157 -1.08 24.11 5.09
N ASN A 158 -0.59 24.86 6.09
CA ASN A 158 -1.40 25.46 7.15
C ASN A 158 -2.27 24.42 7.93
N VAL A 159 -1.82 23.17 7.98
CA VAL A 159 -2.42 22.15 8.87
C VAL A 159 -2.07 22.45 10.31
N LEU A 160 -0.83 22.89 10.55
CA LEU A 160 -0.39 23.45 11.82
C LEU A 160 -0.31 24.99 11.75
N ALA A 161 -0.76 25.65 12.80
CA ALA A 161 -0.56 27.08 12.93
C ALA A 161 0.95 27.40 13.04
N TYR A 162 1.42 28.34 12.23
CA TYR A 162 2.84 28.68 12.16
C TYR A 162 3.37 29.19 13.52
N ASP A 163 4.40 28.53 14.03
CA ASP A 163 5.17 28.96 15.20
C ASP A 163 6.66 28.99 14.85
N GLU A 164 7.25 30.18 14.93
CA GLU A 164 8.64 30.40 14.55
C GLU A 164 9.62 29.62 15.44
N ASN A 165 9.33 29.47 16.75
CA ASN A 165 10.18 28.76 17.68
C ASN A 165 10.16 27.26 17.38
N GLU A 166 8.97 26.67 17.16
CA GLU A 166 8.81 25.26 16.80
C GLU A 166 9.52 24.96 15.46
N VAL A 167 9.33 25.80 14.46
CA VAL A 167 9.97 25.65 13.13
C VAL A 167 11.51 25.75 13.25
N ASN A 168 12.04 26.68 14.03
CA ASN A 168 13.48 26.80 14.25
C ASN A 168 14.04 25.58 14.98
N LEU A 169 13.34 25.07 16.00
CA LEU A 169 13.73 23.85 16.70
C LEU A 169 13.73 22.64 15.74
N LEU A 170 12.71 22.48 14.92
CA LEU A 170 12.65 21.41 13.90
C LEU A 170 13.82 21.47 12.91
N ARG A 171 14.28 22.68 12.55
CA ARG A 171 15.40 22.86 11.60
C ARG A 171 16.74 22.44 12.19
N VAL A 172 16.98 22.68 13.48
CA VAL A 172 18.26 22.43 14.13
C VAL A 172 18.33 21.11 14.89
N SER A 173 17.18 20.52 15.23
CA SER A 173 17.09 19.28 15.99
C SER A 173 17.16 18.03 15.08
N GLY A 174 17.42 16.85 15.69
CA GLY A 174 17.45 15.57 15.01
C GLY A 174 16.05 14.99 14.72
N GLU A 175 16.01 13.85 14.04
CA GLU A 175 14.75 13.15 13.70
C GLU A 175 13.97 12.70 14.94
N GLU A 176 14.65 12.36 16.02
CA GLU A 176 14.00 12.04 17.32
C GLU A 176 13.10 13.19 17.81
N TYR A 177 13.57 14.44 17.67
CA TYR A 177 12.76 15.60 18.02
C TYR A 177 11.54 15.73 17.11
N ALA A 178 11.71 15.54 15.78
CA ALA A 178 10.61 15.58 14.83
C ALA A 178 9.56 14.50 15.15
N TYR A 179 9.98 13.29 15.51
CA TYR A 179 9.09 12.23 15.94
C TYR A 179 8.30 12.61 17.21
N GLN A 180 8.97 13.08 18.25
CA GLN A 180 8.33 13.50 19.49
C GLN A 180 7.37 14.68 19.26
N PHE A 181 7.74 15.60 18.39
CA PHE A 181 6.90 16.73 17.99
C PHE A 181 5.61 16.23 17.35
N LEU A 182 5.67 15.35 16.32
CA LEU A 182 4.50 14.78 15.67
C LEU A 182 3.60 14.02 16.66
N MET A 183 4.20 13.20 17.54
CA MET A 183 3.46 12.47 18.57
C MET A 183 2.73 13.40 19.53
N ASN A 184 3.32 14.52 19.91
CA ASN A 184 2.68 15.50 20.76
C ASN A 184 1.52 16.21 20.04
N LYS A 185 1.70 16.58 18.75
CA LYS A 185 0.64 17.20 17.95
C LYS A 185 -0.55 16.25 17.75
N ILE A 186 -0.30 14.94 17.57
CA ILE A 186 -1.35 13.90 17.51
C ILE A 186 -2.07 13.78 18.87
N ARG A 187 -1.32 13.71 19.99
CA ARG A 187 -1.90 13.60 21.34
C ARG A 187 -2.77 14.79 21.71
N ASN A 188 -2.40 15.97 21.24
CA ASN A 188 -3.16 17.20 21.44
C ASN A 188 -4.30 17.39 20.43
N ILE A 189 -4.51 16.43 19.51
CA ILE A 189 -5.54 16.48 18.47
C ILE A 189 -5.35 17.68 17.51
N GLU A 190 -4.13 18.18 17.39
CA GLU A 190 -3.78 19.23 16.41
C GLU A 190 -3.66 18.66 15.01
N ILE A 191 -3.25 17.41 14.87
CA ILE A 191 -3.20 16.64 13.62
C ILE A 191 -3.75 15.23 13.85
N THR A 192 -4.20 14.59 12.77
CA THR A 192 -4.65 13.20 12.79
C THR A 192 -3.63 12.27 12.14
N PRO A 193 -3.54 10.98 12.54
CA PRO A 193 -2.68 10.01 11.87
C PRO A 193 -2.93 9.93 10.35
N ALA A 194 -4.19 10.05 9.93
CA ALA A 194 -4.57 10.03 8.51
C ALA A 194 -3.91 11.13 7.67
N GLN A 195 -3.66 12.32 8.26
CA GLN A 195 -2.93 13.42 7.60
C GLN A 195 -1.46 13.11 7.38
N LEU A 196 -0.93 12.09 8.05
CA LEU A 196 0.45 11.60 7.89
C LEU A 196 0.51 10.32 7.06
N ALA A 197 -0.55 9.96 6.34
CA ALA A 197 -0.72 8.68 5.63
C ALA A 197 -0.58 7.43 6.54
N LEU A 198 -0.76 7.61 7.84
CA LEU A 198 -0.76 6.53 8.82
C LEU A 198 -2.18 6.00 9.01
N ASP A 199 -2.32 4.69 9.19
CA ASP A 199 -3.61 4.12 9.55
C ASP A 199 -3.92 4.46 11.01
N PRO A 200 -5.11 5.02 11.30
CA PRO A 200 -5.51 5.26 12.67
C PRO A 200 -5.68 3.91 13.39
N CYS A 201 -5.11 3.79 14.59
CA CYS A 201 -5.47 2.70 15.48
C CYS A 201 -6.96 2.83 15.78
N THR A 202 -7.78 1.90 15.30
CA THR A 202 -9.20 1.88 15.62
C THR A 202 -9.38 1.33 17.03
N ALA A 203 -9.71 2.20 17.97
CA ALA A 203 -10.22 1.81 19.27
C ALA A 203 -11.67 2.28 19.37
N SER A 204 -12.61 1.38 19.66
CA SER A 204 -13.97 1.75 20.03
C SER A 204 -14.10 1.70 21.56
N CYS A 205 -14.58 2.78 22.16
CA CYS A 205 -14.93 2.81 23.56
C CYS A 205 -16.44 2.97 23.67
N VAL A 206 -17.10 1.98 24.26
CA VAL A 206 -18.53 2.07 24.59
C VAL A 206 -18.63 2.37 26.09
N VAL A 207 -19.14 3.55 26.43
CA VAL A 207 -19.45 3.93 27.81
C VAL A 207 -20.94 3.84 28.01
N THR A 208 -21.35 2.90 28.87
CA THR A 208 -22.76 2.77 29.27
C THR A 208 -22.95 3.19 30.72
N SER A 209 -24.07 3.81 31.02
CA SER A 209 -24.47 4.09 32.40
C SER A 209 -24.82 2.78 33.12
N ALA A 210 -24.17 2.53 34.26
CA ALA A 210 -24.47 1.36 35.09
C ALA A 210 -25.89 1.34 35.66
N LYS A 211 -26.60 2.48 35.62
CA LYS A 211 -27.98 2.61 36.13
C LYS A 211 -29.06 2.49 35.05
N THR A 212 -28.76 2.92 33.82
CA THR A 212 -29.77 2.99 32.74
C THR A 212 -29.46 2.05 31.57
N GLY A 213 -28.24 1.58 31.46
CA GLY A 213 -27.79 0.74 30.32
C GLY A 213 -27.63 1.51 29.00
N GLU A 214 -27.77 2.85 29.03
CA GLU A 214 -27.58 3.75 27.89
C GLU A 214 -26.15 4.29 27.82
#